data_4c8c2b2fdfe351f76cac8ed236d401de
#
_entry.id   4c8c2b2fdfe351f76cac8ed236d401de
#
_cell.length_a   1.000
_cell.length_b   1.000
_cell.length_c   1.000
_cell.angle_alpha   90.00
_cell.angle_beta   90.00
_cell.angle_gamma   90.00
#
_symmetry.space_group_name_H-M   'P 1'
#
loop_
_entity.id
_entity.type
_entity.pdbx_description
1 polymer ?
#
loop_
_entity_poly.entity_id
_entity_poly.type
_entity_poly.pdbx_seq_one_letter_code
_entity_poly.pdbx_strand_id
1 'polypeptide(L)'
;MANTNIGFAVKLGDDVRVDSGTVIGSDGFGYAPSPQVDAGHRWHKIAQLGSVVVGDRVEIGANTVIDRGALDNTVIEDDVIIDNQVHLAHNVIVGRGSAIAGCVGVAGSTTIGQDCTIAGGVCITGHITIADKVTVLGMSKVTGSIKEAGTYSSGTGIQEISGWRKSAVRFTQLDALHQRVKTLEKEKKEKKEKKD
;
A
#
# COMPACT_ATOMS: atom_id res chain seq x y z
N MET A 1 6.83 -27.11 2.09
CA MET A 1 7.33 -25.84 1.52
C MET A 1 8.19 -26.12 0.27
N ALA A 2 7.57 -26.28 -0.88
CA ALA A 2 8.31 -26.44 -2.13
C ALA A 2 8.64 -25.05 -2.72
N ASN A 3 9.85 -24.86 -3.25
CA ASN A 3 10.27 -23.65 -3.93
C ASN A 3 10.19 -22.33 -3.12
N THR A 4 10.29 -22.40 -1.79
CA THR A 4 10.39 -21.21 -0.94
C THR A 4 11.85 -20.72 -0.93
N ASN A 5 12.06 -19.42 -1.09
CA ASN A 5 13.39 -18.80 -1.03
C ASN A 5 13.46 -17.86 0.18
N ILE A 6 14.42 -18.12 1.08
CA ILE A 6 14.70 -17.27 2.23
C ILE A 6 16.09 -16.69 2.07
N GLY A 7 16.16 -15.37 1.95
CA GLY A 7 17.38 -14.63 1.69
C GLY A 7 18.35 -14.60 2.86
N PHE A 8 19.54 -14.09 2.62
CA PHE A 8 20.60 -13.97 3.61
C PHE A 8 20.16 -13.06 4.78
N ALA A 9 20.50 -13.49 6.01
CA ALA A 9 20.24 -12.82 7.28
C ALA A 9 18.75 -12.60 7.63
N VAL A 10 17.81 -13.21 6.91
CA VAL A 10 16.40 -13.25 7.31
C VAL A 10 16.26 -13.95 8.65
N LYS A 11 15.48 -13.38 9.55
CA LYS A 11 15.14 -13.97 10.85
C LYS A 11 13.68 -14.34 10.88
N LEU A 12 13.38 -15.56 11.27
CA LEU A 12 12.02 -16.07 11.47
C LEU A 12 11.87 -16.41 12.96
N GLY A 13 10.75 -16.02 13.55
CA GLY A 13 10.36 -16.39 14.90
C GLY A 13 9.88 -17.85 14.99
N ASP A 14 9.23 -18.16 16.09
CA ASP A 14 8.69 -19.48 16.36
C ASP A 14 7.32 -19.68 15.66
N ASP A 15 7.01 -20.92 15.27
CA ASP A 15 5.75 -21.33 14.65
C ASP A 15 5.39 -20.55 13.35
N VAL A 16 6.40 -20.07 12.61
CA VAL A 16 6.20 -19.41 11.32
C VAL A 16 5.89 -20.43 10.24
N ARG A 17 4.79 -20.18 9.50
CA ARG A 17 4.38 -20.96 8.34
C ARG A 17 4.61 -20.18 7.05
N VAL A 18 5.30 -20.79 6.08
CA VAL A 18 5.55 -20.17 4.76
C VAL A 18 5.12 -21.13 3.67
N ASP A 19 4.21 -20.71 2.81
CA ASP A 19 3.69 -21.54 1.72
C ASP A 19 4.57 -21.47 0.46
N SER A 20 4.28 -22.33 -0.50
CA SER A 20 5.12 -22.59 -1.69
C SER A 20 5.29 -21.35 -2.57
N GLY A 21 6.48 -21.19 -3.14
CA GLY A 21 6.82 -20.13 -4.09
C GLY A 21 7.09 -18.77 -3.45
N THR A 22 6.99 -18.68 -2.13
CA THR A 22 7.22 -17.42 -1.40
C THR A 22 8.69 -17.06 -1.38
N VAL A 23 8.99 -15.77 -1.50
CA VAL A 23 10.35 -15.21 -1.44
C VAL A 23 10.43 -14.19 -0.31
N ILE A 24 11.33 -14.43 0.65
CA ILE A 24 11.57 -13.52 1.79
C ILE A 24 13.01 -13.04 1.74
N GLY A 25 13.20 -11.70 1.68
CA GLY A 25 14.52 -11.09 1.72
C GLY A 25 15.17 -10.88 0.35
N SER A 26 14.37 -10.82 -0.74
CA SER A 26 14.85 -10.29 -2.01
C SER A 26 15.23 -8.80 -1.90
N ASP A 27 16.12 -8.35 -2.79
CA ASP A 27 16.46 -6.94 -2.85
C ASP A 27 15.23 -6.09 -3.21
N GLY A 28 15.00 -5.03 -2.45
CA GLY A 28 13.99 -4.03 -2.79
C GLY A 28 14.33 -3.24 -4.05
N PHE A 29 13.35 -2.51 -4.58
CA PHE A 29 13.51 -1.68 -5.77
C PHE A 29 14.25 -0.38 -5.43
N GLY A 30 15.57 -0.48 -5.25
CA GLY A 30 16.46 0.63 -4.95
C GLY A 30 17.33 0.99 -6.16
N TYR A 31 17.02 2.08 -6.86
CA TYR A 31 17.78 2.56 -8.01
C TYR A 31 17.87 4.09 -8.03
N ALA A 32 19.00 4.62 -8.47
CA ALA A 32 19.19 6.03 -8.75
C ALA A 32 19.47 6.24 -10.24
N PRO A 33 18.99 7.35 -10.85
CA PRO A 33 19.37 7.68 -12.23
C PRO A 33 20.87 7.94 -12.31
N SER A 34 21.51 7.40 -13.35
CA SER A 34 22.92 7.67 -13.62
C SER A 34 23.07 9.09 -14.16
N PRO A 35 23.95 9.94 -13.59
CA PRO A 35 24.26 11.26 -14.14
C PRO A 35 25.04 11.19 -15.45
N GLN A 36 25.66 10.04 -15.77
CA GLN A 36 26.45 9.82 -17.00
C GLN A 36 25.71 8.88 -17.93
N VAL A 37 24.96 9.46 -18.86
CA VAL A 37 24.20 8.71 -19.88
C VAL A 37 25.10 7.91 -20.82
N ASP A 38 26.39 8.27 -20.94
CA ASP A 38 27.34 7.69 -21.87
C ASP A 38 27.92 6.34 -21.42
N ALA A 39 27.66 5.88 -20.19
CA ALA A 39 28.20 4.62 -19.67
C ALA A 39 27.31 3.38 -19.95
N GLY A 40 26.25 3.52 -20.74
CA GLY A 40 25.37 2.41 -21.12
C GLY A 40 24.38 1.95 -20.03
N HIS A 41 24.46 2.46 -18.81
CA HIS A 41 23.54 2.15 -17.73
C HIS A 41 22.79 3.38 -17.25
N ARG A 42 21.48 3.39 -17.48
CA ARG A 42 20.60 4.49 -17.05
C ARG A 42 20.36 4.51 -15.53
N TRP A 43 20.47 3.37 -14.86
CA TRP A 43 20.12 3.17 -13.47
C TRP A 43 21.29 2.56 -12.70
N HIS A 44 21.66 3.16 -11.58
CA HIS A 44 22.56 2.57 -10.60
C HIS A 44 21.74 1.85 -9.53
N LYS A 45 22.05 0.57 -9.28
CA LYS A 45 21.45 -0.19 -8.20
C LYS A 45 21.99 0.30 -6.87
N ILE A 46 21.11 0.60 -5.94
CA ILE A 46 21.42 0.92 -4.55
C ILE A 46 21.42 -0.39 -3.76
N ALA A 47 22.53 -0.68 -3.09
CA ALA A 47 22.66 -1.88 -2.27
C ALA A 47 21.61 -1.92 -1.17
N GLN A 48 20.97 -3.06 -0.98
CA GLN A 48 19.98 -3.31 0.05
C GLN A 48 20.66 -4.07 1.20
N LEU A 49 21.01 -3.35 2.28
CA LEU A 49 21.86 -3.85 3.37
C LEU A 49 21.06 -4.37 4.57
N GLY A 50 19.81 -3.94 4.70
CA GLY A 50 18.90 -4.44 5.72
C GLY A 50 18.47 -5.90 5.46
N SER A 51 17.58 -6.41 6.27
CA SER A 51 17.06 -7.77 6.17
C SER A 51 15.54 -7.79 6.34
N VAL A 52 14.99 -8.97 6.58
CA VAL A 52 13.60 -9.19 7.00
C VAL A 52 13.61 -9.85 8.38
N VAL A 53 12.79 -9.34 9.28
CA VAL A 53 12.54 -9.93 10.59
C VAL A 53 11.06 -10.28 10.67
N VAL A 54 10.77 -11.54 10.90
CA VAL A 54 9.42 -12.09 11.06
C VAL A 54 9.27 -12.56 12.50
N GLY A 55 8.23 -12.13 13.17
CA GLY A 55 7.87 -12.53 14.53
C GLY A 55 7.32 -13.95 14.61
N ASP A 56 6.69 -14.25 15.73
CA ASP A 56 6.15 -15.57 16.04
C ASP A 56 4.74 -15.77 15.46
N ARG A 57 4.39 -17.02 15.14
CA ARG A 57 3.05 -17.44 14.67
C ARG A 57 2.56 -16.69 13.42
N VAL A 58 3.48 -16.26 12.58
CA VAL A 58 3.19 -15.59 11.32
C VAL A 58 2.89 -16.63 10.24
N GLU A 59 1.81 -16.41 9.48
CA GLU A 59 1.49 -17.23 8.31
C GLU A 59 1.67 -16.41 7.03
N ILE A 60 2.41 -16.96 6.05
CA ILE A 60 2.71 -16.30 4.78
C ILE A 60 2.27 -17.21 3.63
N GLY A 61 1.29 -16.76 2.87
CA GLY A 61 0.69 -17.47 1.75
C GLY A 61 1.59 -17.59 0.53
N ALA A 62 1.15 -18.41 -0.41
CA ALA A 62 1.93 -18.80 -1.59
C ALA A 62 2.24 -17.64 -2.53
N ASN A 63 3.43 -17.66 -3.13
CA ASN A 63 3.93 -16.66 -4.09
C ASN A 63 3.93 -15.22 -3.54
N THR A 64 3.98 -15.06 -2.23
CA THR A 64 4.16 -13.76 -1.58
C THR A 64 5.62 -13.35 -1.62
N VAL A 65 5.89 -12.06 -1.82
CA VAL A 65 7.24 -11.50 -1.85
C VAL A 65 7.38 -10.46 -0.76
N ILE A 66 8.41 -10.63 0.08
CA ILE A 66 8.78 -9.68 1.14
C ILE A 66 10.20 -9.23 0.88
N ASP A 67 10.35 -7.98 0.44
CA ASP A 67 11.67 -7.41 0.17
C ASP A 67 12.41 -7.07 1.48
N ARG A 68 13.72 -7.19 1.42
CA ARG A 68 14.59 -6.74 2.51
C ARG A 68 14.62 -5.22 2.61
N GLY A 69 14.89 -4.71 3.77
CA GLY A 69 15.08 -3.27 3.94
C GLY A 69 16.33 -2.71 3.27
N ALA A 70 16.32 -1.44 2.98
CA ALA A 70 17.46 -0.77 2.37
C ALA A 70 18.65 -0.63 3.35
N LEU A 71 18.41 -0.07 4.53
CA LEU A 71 19.36 0.02 5.66
C LEU A 71 18.78 -0.69 6.88
N ASP A 72 17.60 -0.25 7.33
CA ASP A 72 16.84 -0.91 8.38
C ASP A 72 16.11 -2.14 7.82
N ASN A 73 15.51 -2.94 8.68
CA ASN A 73 14.82 -4.15 8.28
C ASN A 73 13.38 -3.88 7.80
N THR A 74 12.87 -4.75 6.96
CA THR A 74 11.43 -4.99 6.81
C THR A 74 10.99 -5.87 7.99
N VAL A 75 9.89 -5.52 8.66
CA VAL A 75 9.47 -6.17 9.91
C VAL A 75 8.01 -6.63 9.81
N ILE A 76 7.80 -7.90 10.10
CA ILE A 76 6.48 -8.49 10.29
C ILE A 76 6.39 -8.91 11.76
N GLU A 77 5.52 -8.28 12.51
CA GLU A 77 5.35 -8.58 13.93
C GLU A 77 4.58 -9.90 14.15
N ASP A 78 4.40 -10.30 15.42
CA ASP A 78 3.76 -11.56 15.78
C ASP A 78 2.29 -11.64 15.32
N ASP A 79 1.79 -12.86 15.16
CA ASP A 79 0.38 -13.15 14.89
C ASP A 79 -0.16 -12.52 13.58
N VAL A 80 0.71 -12.13 12.65
CA VAL A 80 0.32 -11.57 11.34
C VAL A 80 -0.01 -12.71 10.37
N ILE A 81 -1.10 -12.54 9.62
CA ILE A 81 -1.45 -13.45 8.53
C ILE A 81 -1.42 -12.72 7.19
N ILE A 82 -0.73 -13.30 6.23
CA ILE A 82 -0.54 -12.75 4.88
C ILE A 82 -0.97 -13.80 3.88
N ASP A 83 -1.92 -13.45 3.02
CA ASP A 83 -2.46 -14.32 1.99
C ASP A 83 -1.52 -14.41 0.77
N ASN A 84 -1.98 -15.07 -0.27
CA ASN A 84 -1.22 -15.35 -1.48
C ASN A 84 -0.98 -14.11 -2.35
N GLN A 85 0.15 -14.10 -3.07
CA GLN A 85 0.49 -13.06 -4.06
C GLN A 85 0.55 -11.64 -3.49
N VAL A 86 0.88 -11.50 -2.21
CA VAL A 86 1.10 -10.20 -1.57
C VAL A 86 2.53 -9.72 -1.87
N HIS A 87 2.69 -8.42 -2.09
CA HIS A 87 4.02 -7.80 -2.19
C HIS A 87 4.21 -6.77 -1.06
N LEU A 88 5.17 -7.04 -0.19
CA LEU A 88 5.64 -6.09 0.82
C LEU A 88 7.03 -5.59 0.40
N ALA A 89 7.11 -4.31 0.03
CA ALA A 89 8.35 -3.69 -0.40
C ALA A 89 9.30 -3.40 0.78
N HIS A 90 10.49 -2.92 0.48
CA HIS A 90 11.54 -2.65 1.46
C HIS A 90 11.09 -1.75 2.61
N ASN A 91 11.56 -2.02 3.82
CA ASN A 91 11.29 -1.22 5.03
C ASN A 91 9.81 -1.11 5.42
N VAL A 92 8.95 -2.01 4.92
CA VAL A 92 7.56 -2.11 5.40
C VAL A 92 7.56 -2.68 6.81
N ILE A 93 6.71 -2.13 7.66
CA ILE A 93 6.43 -2.66 9.00
C ILE A 93 4.96 -3.07 9.05
N VAL A 94 4.69 -4.31 9.46
CA VAL A 94 3.33 -4.81 9.68
C VAL A 94 3.17 -5.13 11.16
N GLY A 95 2.29 -4.40 11.83
CA GLY A 95 2.00 -4.52 13.25
C GLY A 95 1.25 -5.81 13.59
N ARG A 96 1.44 -6.25 14.84
CA ARG A 96 0.89 -7.49 15.38
C ARG A 96 -0.59 -7.69 15.09
N GLY A 97 -0.96 -8.94 14.83
CA GLY A 97 -2.36 -9.34 14.68
C GLY A 97 -3.02 -8.84 13.40
N SER A 98 -2.26 -8.20 12.50
CA SER A 98 -2.83 -7.67 11.26
C SER A 98 -3.01 -8.77 10.21
N ALA A 99 -4.04 -8.61 9.38
CA ALA A 99 -4.39 -9.53 8.31
C ALA A 99 -4.30 -8.83 6.94
N ILE A 100 -3.56 -9.44 6.00
CA ILE A 100 -3.37 -8.90 4.64
C ILE A 100 -3.86 -9.95 3.64
N ALA A 101 -4.94 -9.63 2.95
CA ALA A 101 -5.55 -10.53 1.97
C ALA A 101 -4.80 -10.54 0.62
N GLY A 102 -5.22 -11.43 -0.26
CA GLY A 102 -4.51 -11.72 -1.51
C GLY A 102 -4.35 -10.53 -2.46
N CYS A 103 -3.26 -10.55 -3.22
CA CYS A 103 -2.93 -9.55 -4.24
C CYS A 103 -2.77 -8.12 -3.69
N VAL A 104 -2.52 -7.92 -2.39
CA VAL A 104 -2.23 -6.61 -1.81
C VAL A 104 -0.79 -6.22 -2.16
N GLY A 105 -0.62 -4.95 -2.54
CA GLY A 105 0.69 -4.34 -2.73
C GLY A 105 0.95 -3.21 -1.73
N VAL A 106 2.03 -3.31 -0.99
CA VAL A 106 2.46 -2.29 -0.02
C VAL A 106 3.81 -1.72 -0.44
N ALA A 107 3.82 -0.44 -0.79
CA ALA A 107 5.04 0.24 -1.21
C ALA A 107 5.98 0.54 -0.02
N GLY A 108 7.26 0.77 -0.33
CA GLY A 108 8.33 0.85 0.65
C GLY A 108 8.15 1.89 1.75
N SER A 109 8.72 1.60 2.91
CA SER A 109 8.69 2.47 4.09
C SER A 109 7.28 2.80 4.61
N THR A 110 6.33 1.91 4.38
CA THR A 110 4.97 2.00 4.93
C THR A 110 4.91 1.27 6.27
N THR A 111 4.28 1.90 7.25
CA THR A 111 3.96 1.26 8.53
C THR A 111 2.47 0.98 8.60
N ILE A 112 2.10 -0.27 8.79
CA ILE A 112 0.75 -0.74 9.08
C ILE A 112 0.70 -1.03 10.58
N GLY A 113 -0.24 -0.42 11.30
CA GLY A 113 -0.43 -0.60 12.73
C GLY A 113 -0.91 -2.00 13.11
N GLN A 114 -1.22 -2.18 14.39
CA GLN A 114 -1.70 -3.44 14.94
C GLN A 114 -3.18 -3.69 14.64
N ASP A 115 -3.57 -4.97 14.61
CA ASP A 115 -4.97 -5.40 14.43
C ASP A 115 -5.65 -4.81 13.18
N CYS A 116 -4.88 -4.53 12.12
CA CYS A 116 -5.40 -4.01 10.87
C CYS A 116 -5.91 -5.14 9.97
N THR A 117 -6.92 -4.83 9.14
CA THR A 117 -7.41 -5.74 8.10
C THR A 117 -7.31 -5.06 6.74
N ILE A 118 -6.44 -5.59 5.88
CA ILE A 118 -6.25 -5.07 4.51
C ILE A 118 -6.86 -6.09 3.54
N ALA A 119 -7.98 -5.74 2.95
CA ALA A 119 -8.72 -6.63 2.05
C ALA A 119 -8.03 -6.78 0.68
N GLY A 120 -8.46 -7.79 -0.09
CA GLY A 120 -7.80 -8.18 -1.33
C GLY A 120 -7.67 -7.07 -2.39
N GLY A 121 -6.55 -7.08 -3.10
CA GLY A 121 -6.27 -6.16 -4.19
C GLY A 121 -6.04 -4.70 -3.78
N VAL A 122 -5.86 -4.41 -2.50
CA VAL A 122 -5.53 -3.07 -2.00
C VAL A 122 -4.12 -2.69 -2.41
N CYS A 123 -3.94 -1.44 -2.85
CA CYS A 123 -2.63 -0.84 -3.14
C CYS A 123 -2.35 0.29 -2.16
N ILE A 124 -1.22 0.24 -1.46
CA ILE A 124 -0.82 1.23 -0.45
C ILE A 124 0.44 1.94 -0.94
N THR A 125 0.40 3.29 -0.99
CA THR A 125 1.55 4.11 -1.37
C THR A 125 2.63 4.08 -0.28
N GLY A 126 3.88 4.35 -0.66
CA GLY A 126 5.03 4.35 0.26
C GLY A 126 5.09 5.54 1.20
N HIS A 127 5.89 5.40 2.25
CA HIS A 127 6.20 6.44 3.24
C HIS A 127 4.99 6.99 3.99
N ILE A 128 4.00 6.14 4.26
CA ILE A 128 2.81 6.48 5.04
C ILE A 128 2.66 5.58 6.26
N THR A 129 1.82 6.03 7.18
CA THR A 129 1.45 5.26 8.38
C THR A 129 -0.06 5.01 8.39
N ILE A 130 -0.45 3.78 8.65
CA ILE A 130 -1.81 3.36 8.92
C ILE A 130 -1.93 3.07 10.42
N ALA A 131 -2.85 3.74 11.10
CA ALA A 131 -3.08 3.57 12.52
C ALA A 131 -3.56 2.14 12.85
N ASP A 132 -3.51 1.79 14.13
CA ASP A 132 -4.04 0.52 14.61
C ASP A 132 -5.54 0.36 14.33
N LYS A 133 -6.00 -0.89 14.20
CA LYS A 133 -7.42 -1.25 14.05
C LYS A 133 -8.10 -0.60 12.85
N VAL A 134 -7.36 -0.38 11.78
CA VAL A 134 -7.88 0.09 10.51
C VAL A 134 -8.30 -1.10 9.64
N THR A 135 -9.49 -1.01 9.07
CA THR A 135 -9.95 -1.91 8.00
C THR A 135 -9.96 -1.18 6.67
N VAL A 136 -9.24 -1.69 5.67
CA VAL A 136 -9.28 -1.17 4.29
C VAL A 136 -10.02 -2.16 3.41
N LEU A 137 -11.12 -1.72 2.80
CA LEU A 137 -11.94 -2.56 1.94
C LEU A 137 -11.26 -2.88 0.60
N GLY A 138 -11.65 -4.00 -0.01
CA GLY A 138 -11.02 -4.54 -1.20
C GLY A 138 -10.94 -3.56 -2.38
N MET A 139 -9.91 -3.73 -3.22
CA MET A 139 -9.61 -2.92 -4.40
C MET A 139 -9.42 -1.43 -4.12
N SER A 140 -9.22 -1.05 -2.86
CA SER A 140 -8.97 0.34 -2.48
C SER A 140 -7.54 0.77 -2.79
N LYS A 141 -7.37 2.06 -3.08
CA LYS A 141 -6.07 2.72 -3.22
C LYS A 141 -5.86 3.67 -2.04
N VAL A 142 -4.87 3.39 -1.20
CA VAL A 142 -4.49 4.23 -0.05
C VAL A 142 -3.34 5.14 -0.48
N THR A 143 -3.60 6.45 -0.57
CA THR A 143 -2.65 7.45 -1.09
C THR A 143 -2.07 8.36 -0.03
N GLY A 144 -2.42 8.17 1.24
CA GLY A 144 -1.94 8.98 2.36
C GLY A 144 -2.16 8.27 3.69
N SER A 145 -1.53 8.77 4.74
CA SER A 145 -1.64 8.19 6.08
C SER A 145 -3.07 8.19 6.61
N ILE A 146 -3.45 7.10 7.27
CA ILE A 146 -4.72 6.94 8.00
C ILE A 146 -4.41 7.07 9.49
N LYS A 147 -4.94 8.12 10.13
CA LYS A 147 -4.56 8.51 11.49
C LYS A 147 -5.45 7.92 12.59
N GLU A 148 -6.60 7.40 12.25
CA GLU A 148 -7.61 6.93 13.20
C GLU A 148 -8.11 5.54 12.82
N ALA A 149 -8.43 4.72 13.82
CA ALA A 149 -9.10 3.44 13.63
C ALA A 149 -10.42 3.63 12.88
N GLY A 150 -10.80 2.66 12.05
CA GLY A 150 -12.04 2.72 11.30
C GLY A 150 -12.01 1.91 10.03
N THR A 151 -13.11 1.95 9.27
CA THR A 151 -13.24 1.26 8.00
C THR A 151 -13.16 2.26 6.85
N TYR A 152 -12.25 2.01 5.92
CA TYR A 152 -11.93 2.91 4.80
C TYR A 152 -12.11 2.20 3.46
N SER A 153 -12.52 2.97 2.46
CA SER A 153 -12.66 2.51 1.08
C SER A 153 -12.32 3.62 0.10
N SER A 154 -11.86 3.24 -1.08
CA SER A 154 -11.67 4.18 -2.18
C SER A 154 -12.09 3.54 -3.51
N GLY A 155 -12.25 4.39 -4.53
CA GLY A 155 -12.72 3.96 -5.84
C GLY A 155 -14.23 4.12 -6.01
N THR A 156 -14.70 3.82 -7.22
CA THR A 156 -16.12 3.85 -7.56
C THR A 156 -16.67 2.43 -7.58
N GLY A 157 -17.89 2.24 -7.08
CA GLY A 157 -18.59 0.96 -7.19
C GLY A 157 -18.84 0.56 -8.65
N ILE A 158 -19.11 -0.73 -8.86
CA ILE A 158 -19.47 -1.25 -10.19
C ILE A 158 -20.74 -0.60 -10.70
N GLN A 159 -20.77 -0.26 -11.99
CA GLN A 159 -21.92 0.32 -12.69
C GLN A 159 -22.08 -0.37 -14.05
N GLU A 160 -23.30 -0.32 -14.58
CA GLU A 160 -23.52 -0.69 -15.97
C GLU A 160 -22.73 0.27 -16.89
N ILE A 161 -22.20 -0.24 -18.01
CA ILE A 161 -21.20 0.45 -18.83
C ILE A 161 -21.64 1.83 -19.34
N SER A 162 -22.92 2.00 -19.68
CA SER A 162 -23.42 3.28 -20.16
C SER A 162 -23.46 4.34 -19.04
N GLY A 163 -23.82 3.93 -17.84
CA GLY A 163 -23.78 4.74 -16.64
C GLY A 163 -22.34 5.11 -16.24
N TRP A 164 -21.46 4.09 -16.24
CA TRP A 164 -20.05 4.29 -15.93
C TRP A 164 -19.36 5.31 -16.86
N ARG A 165 -19.56 5.19 -18.17
CA ARG A 165 -19.00 6.14 -19.16
C ARG A 165 -19.42 7.57 -18.89
N LYS A 166 -20.70 7.80 -18.56
CA LYS A 166 -21.20 9.14 -18.19
C LYS A 166 -20.55 9.66 -16.91
N SER A 167 -20.43 8.81 -15.90
CA SER A 167 -19.78 9.14 -14.62
C SER A 167 -18.31 9.48 -14.81
N ALA A 168 -17.57 8.70 -15.60
CA ALA A 168 -16.17 8.93 -15.91
C ALA A 168 -15.91 10.28 -16.59
N VAL A 169 -16.74 10.65 -17.58
CA VAL A 169 -16.66 11.97 -18.24
C VAL A 169 -16.96 13.09 -17.24
N ARG A 170 -18.02 12.95 -16.43
CA ARG A 170 -18.38 13.96 -15.44
C ARG A 170 -17.31 14.14 -14.36
N PHE A 171 -16.62 13.06 -13.98
CA PHE A 171 -15.53 13.14 -13.01
C PHE A 171 -14.42 14.10 -13.45
N THR A 172 -14.06 14.11 -14.75
CA THR A 172 -13.05 15.05 -15.28
C THR A 172 -13.55 16.52 -15.31
N GLN A 173 -14.85 16.74 -15.15
CA GLN A 173 -15.48 18.05 -15.15
C GLN A 173 -15.78 18.60 -13.74
N LEU A 174 -15.43 17.84 -12.67
CA LEU A 174 -15.77 18.22 -11.29
C LEU A 174 -15.17 19.58 -10.88
N ASP A 175 -13.94 19.88 -11.28
CA ASP A 175 -13.32 21.16 -10.95
C ASP A 175 -14.07 22.33 -11.58
N ALA A 176 -14.39 22.24 -12.87
CA ALA A 176 -15.18 23.26 -13.57
C ALA A 176 -16.57 23.43 -12.94
N LEU A 177 -17.22 22.34 -12.53
CA LEU A 177 -18.50 22.38 -11.82
C LEU A 177 -18.36 23.10 -10.47
N HIS A 178 -17.31 22.77 -9.69
CA HIS A 178 -17.03 23.41 -8.41
C HIS A 178 -16.86 24.94 -8.56
N GLN A 179 -16.08 25.39 -9.53
CA GLN A 179 -15.90 26.82 -9.79
C GLN A 179 -17.21 27.50 -10.14
N ARG A 180 -18.05 26.89 -10.98
CA ARG A 180 -19.39 27.44 -11.33
C ARG A 180 -20.28 27.54 -10.10
N VAL A 181 -20.33 26.54 -9.24
CA VAL A 181 -21.11 26.56 -7.99
C VAL A 181 -20.64 27.71 -7.10
N LYS A 182 -19.34 27.84 -6.89
CA LYS A 182 -18.74 28.92 -6.08
C LYS A 182 -19.11 30.31 -6.60
N THR A 183 -19.12 30.52 -7.92
CA THR A 183 -19.54 31.77 -8.53
C THR A 183 -21.02 32.07 -8.27
N LEU A 184 -21.89 31.07 -8.46
CA LEU A 184 -23.33 31.22 -8.19
C LEU A 184 -23.64 31.53 -6.72
N GLU A 185 -22.92 30.90 -5.79
CA GLU A 185 -23.06 31.19 -4.35
C GLU A 185 -22.67 32.63 -4.02
N LYS A 186 -21.59 33.13 -4.63
CA LYS A 186 -21.15 34.53 -4.45
C LYS A 186 -22.19 35.51 -4.97
N GLU A 187 -22.69 35.32 -6.20
CA GLU A 187 -23.72 36.14 -6.77
C GLU A 187 -25.03 36.19 -5.95
N LYS A 188 -25.37 35.03 -5.35
CA LYS A 188 -26.54 34.90 -4.49
C LYS A 188 -26.38 35.69 -3.19
N LYS A 189 -25.18 35.70 -2.58
CA LYS A 189 -24.86 36.49 -1.39
C LYS A 189 -24.97 38.02 -1.70
N GLU A 190 -24.33 38.45 -2.77
CA GLU A 190 -24.36 39.86 -3.18
C GLU A 190 -25.78 40.38 -3.52
N LYS A 191 -26.65 39.52 -4.07
CA LYS A 191 -28.05 39.85 -4.31
C LYS A 191 -28.90 39.92 -3.04
N LYS A 192 -28.54 39.21 -1.97
CA LYS A 192 -29.22 39.33 -0.67
C LYS A 192 -28.82 40.61 0.05
N GLU A 193 -27.53 40.94 0.08
CA GLU A 193 -27.01 42.16 0.73
C GLU A 193 -27.51 43.48 0.06
N LYS A 194 -27.95 43.42 -1.20
CA LYS A 194 -28.54 44.58 -1.89
C LYS A 194 -30.05 44.72 -1.70
N LYS A 195 -30.70 43.75 -1.04
CA LYS A 195 -32.16 43.80 -0.80
C LYS A 195 -32.54 44.17 0.64
N ASP A 196 -31.56 44.10 1.52
CA ASP A 196 -31.62 44.59 2.92
C ASP A 196 -31.03 46.01 2.99
#